data_12453f77c4d7bbd75e020f56679f171f
#
_entry.id   12453f77c4d7bbd75e020f56679f171f
#
_cell.length_a   1.000
_cell.length_b   1.000
_cell.length_c   1.000
_cell.angle_alpha   90.00
_cell.angle_beta   90.00
_cell.angle_gamma   90.00
#
_symmetry.space_group_name_H-M   'P 1'
#
loop_
_entity.id
_entity.type
_entity.pdbx_description
1 polymer ?
#
loop_
_entity_poly.entity_id
_entity_poly.type
_entity_poly.pdbx_seq_one_letter_code
_entity_poly.pdbx_strand_id
1 'polypeptide(L)'
;RDGGHPDPEAVHLINEAERLAYADRDMYIADPDFIPLPGKGVATMLDPTYLKQRAALIKPNTSLGKAQPGDLGEVPLGSYTGTEHGTSHITVADKYGNVASMTTTVESAFGSFHMVDGFILNNQLTDFSAEPRDETGAPLANRVSPGKRPRSSMAPTLVMQPGANGEPDALTAALGSPGGSVIIQFVVKTLVGMLDWK
;
A
#
# COMPACT_ATOMS: atom_id res chain seq x y z
N ARG A 1 -22.00 -9.07 -14.70
CA ARG A 1 -22.51 -9.08 -13.32
C ARG A 1 -23.77 -9.95 -13.24
N ASP A 2 -23.66 -11.10 -12.63
CA ASP A 2 -24.83 -11.87 -12.22
C ASP A 2 -25.02 -11.71 -10.70
N GLY A 3 -26.07 -10.99 -10.29
CA GLY A 3 -26.53 -10.92 -8.91
C GLY A 3 -25.61 -10.15 -7.92
N GLY A 4 -24.80 -9.20 -8.37
CA GLY A 4 -23.95 -8.38 -7.50
C GLY A 4 -22.66 -9.06 -7.05
N HIS A 5 -22.32 -10.21 -7.59
CA HIS A 5 -21.02 -10.86 -7.37
C HIS A 5 -19.99 -10.38 -8.38
N PRO A 6 -18.73 -10.17 -7.96
CA PRO A 6 -17.66 -9.86 -8.90
C PRO A 6 -17.42 -11.04 -9.86
N ASP A 7 -17.13 -10.71 -11.12
CA ASP A 7 -16.71 -11.71 -12.11
C ASP A 7 -15.42 -12.40 -11.66
N PRO A 8 -15.38 -13.76 -11.67
CA PRO A 8 -14.17 -14.51 -11.32
C PRO A 8 -12.91 -14.09 -12.10
N GLU A 9 -13.05 -13.73 -13.38
CA GLU A 9 -11.95 -13.23 -14.19
C GLU A 9 -11.43 -11.89 -13.65
N ALA A 10 -12.34 -10.95 -13.32
CA ALA A 10 -11.96 -9.68 -12.72
C ALA A 10 -11.24 -9.87 -11.37
N VAL A 11 -11.74 -10.77 -10.53
CA VAL A 11 -11.08 -11.12 -9.26
C VAL A 11 -9.69 -11.68 -9.50
N HIS A 12 -9.52 -12.57 -10.48
CA HIS A 12 -8.22 -13.13 -10.85
C HIS A 12 -7.25 -12.03 -11.29
N LEU A 13 -7.66 -11.17 -12.22
CA LEU A 13 -6.82 -10.08 -12.75
C LEU A 13 -6.38 -9.11 -11.65
N ILE A 14 -7.30 -8.73 -10.75
CA ILE A 14 -6.99 -7.85 -9.61
C ILE A 14 -5.95 -8.51 -8.71
N ASN A 15 -6.15 -9.76 -8.31
CA ASN A 15 -5.22 -10.47 -7.44
C ASN A 15 -3.82 -10.61 -8.06
N GLU A 16 -3.73 -10.90 -9.36
CA GLU A 16 -2.45 -11.03 -10.04
C GLU A 16 -1.74 -9.66 -10.19
N ALA A 17 -2.50 -8.59 -10.45
CA ALA A 17 -1.96 -7.23 -10.45
C ALA A 17 -1.42 -6.83 -9.06
N GLU A 18 -2.16 -7.15 -7.99
CA GLU A 18 -1.72 -6.92 -6.61
C GLU A 18 -0.45 -7.71 -6.28
N ARG A 19 -0.32 -8.97 -6.71
CA ARG A 19 0.91 -9.77 -6.53
C ARG A 19 2.13 -9.06 -7.13
N LEU A 20 1.99 -8.50 -8.34
CA LEU A 20 3.05 -7.75 -9.00
C LEU A 20 3.39 -6.46 -8.24
N ALA A 21 2.36 -5.72 -7.81
CA ALA A 21 2.54 -4.49 -7.04
C ALA A 21 3.21 -4.73 -5.68
N TYR A 22 2.82 -5.81 -4.98
CA TYR A 22 3.46 -6.19 -3.71
C TYR A 22 4.90 -6.64 -3.90
N ALA A 23 5.23 -7.35 -4.98
CA ALA A 23 6.61 -7.71 -5.29
C ALA A 23 7.49 -6.46 -5.48
N ASP A 24 6.97 -5.46 -6.21
CA ASP A 24 7.67 -4.19 -6.40
C ASP A 24 7.75 -3.38 -5.09
N ARG A 25 6.66 -3.33 -4.32
CA ARG A 25 6.63 -2.70 -3.01
C ARG A 25 7.68 -3.28 -2.07
N ASP A 26 7.75 -4.59 -2.00
CA ASP A 26 8.67 -5.29 -1.10
C ASP A 26 10.13 -5.03 -1.46
N MET A 27 10.43 -4.88 -2.74
CA MET A 27 11.76 -4.57 -3.23
C MET A 27 12.15 -3.11 -3.01
N TYR A 28 11.25 -2.16 -3.36
CA TYR A 28 11.63 -0.77 -3.59
C TYR A 28 11.13 0.21 -2.53
N ILE A 29 10.10 -0.12 -1.73
CA ILE A 29 9.50 0.81 -0.78
C ILE A 29 10.12 0.71 0.59
N ALA A 30 10.73 1.81 1.03
CA ALA A 30 11.26 2.03 2.38
C ALA A 30 11.19 3.52 2.69
N ASP A 31 11.74 3.95 3.83
CA ASP A 31 11.84 5.37 4.17
C ASP A 31 12.67 6.13 3.13
N PRO A 32 12.08 7.07 2.36
CA PRO A 32 12.76 7.76 1.28
C PRO A 32 13.87 8.70 1.74
N ASP A 33 13.90 9.08 3.02
CA ASP A 33 14.99 9.87 3.60
C ASP A 33 16.28 9.04 3.75
N PHE A 34 16.17 7.71 3.73
CA PHE A 34 17.30 6.77 3.88
C PHE A 34 17.56 5.96 2.62
N ILE A 35 16.52 5.60 1.89
CA ILE A 35 16.56 4.77 0.69
C ILE A 35 15.77 5.49 -0.40
N PRO A 36 16.41 6.12 -1.37
CA PRO A 36 15.71 6.80 -2.45
C PRO A 36 14.86 5.79 -3.25
N LEU A 37 13.70 6.24 -3.69
CA LEU A 37 12.90 5.47 -4.65
C LEU A 37 13.64 5.37 -5.99
N PRO A 38 13.38 4.33 -6.79
CA PRO A 38 14.07 4.11 -8.06
C PRO A 38 13.83 5.24 -9.06
N GLY A 39 14.84 5.59 -9.83
CA GLY A 39 14.78 6.55 -10.93
C GLY A 39 14.29 7.94 -10.52
N LYS A 40 13.12 8.33 -11.00
CA LYS A 40 12.45 9.61 -10.70
C LYS A 40 11.43 9.47 -9.54
N GLY A 41 11.61 8.51 -8.67
CA GLY A 41 10.69 8.26 -7.56
C GLY A 41 9.37 7.62 -8.01
N VAL A 42 8.26 8.08 -7.42
CA VAL A 42 6.91 7.56 -7.69
C VAL A 42 6.59 7.56 -9.20
N ALA A 43 7.02 8.59 -9.94
CA ALA A 43 6.79 8.68 -11.37
C ALA A 43 7.41 7.51 -12.17
N THR A 44 8.54 6.96 -11.73
CA THR A 44 9.14 5.77 -12.35
C THR A 44 8.31 4.52 -12.06
N MET A 45 7.84 4.36 -10.84
CA MET A 45 7.02 3.22 -10.45
C MET A 45 5.64 3.23 -11.11
N LEU A 46 5.11 4.41 -11.44
CA LEU A 46 3.82 4.62 -12.09
C LEU A 46 3.94 4.89 -13.60
N ASP A 47 5.12 4.69 -14.21
CA ASP A 47 5.29 4.88 -15.65
C ASP A 47 4.37 3.93 -16.44
N PRO A 48 3.54 4.45 -17.36
CA PRO A 48 2.58 3.63 -18.10
C PRO A 48 3.23 2.50 -18.91
N THR A 49 4.46 2.70 -19.42
CA THR A 49 5.19 1.67 -20.15
C THR A 49 5.60 0.54 -19.22
N TYR A 50 6.13 0.89 -18.06
CA TYR A 50 6.47 -0.08 -17.02
C TYR A 50 5.23 -0.87 -16.57
N LEU A 51 4.16 -0.18 -16.21
CA LEU A 51 2.91 -0.82 -15.76
C LEU A 51 2.34 -1.76 -16.84
N LYS A 52 2.41 -1.37 -18.12
CA LYS A 52 1.98 -2.22 -19.24
C LYS A 52 2.84 -3.49 -19.36
N GLN A 53 4.15 -3.37 -19.17
CA GLN A 53 5.05 -4.53 -19.17
C GLN A 53 4.73 -5.48 -18.00
N ARG A 54 4.46 -4.94 -16.80
CA ARG A 54 4.04 -5.73 -15.63
C ARG A 54 2.71 -6.44 -15.89
N ALA A 55 1.72 -5.72 -16.39
CA ALA A 55 0.41 -6.28 -16.72
C ALA A 55 0.48 -7.40 -17.76
N ALA A 56 1.41 -7.34 -18.72
CA ALA A 56 1.59 -8.38 -19.73
C ALA A 56 2.07 -9.75 -19.17
N LEU A 57 2.52 -9.78 -17.92
CA LEU A 57 2.86 -11.04 -17.23
C LEU A 57 1.63 -11.80 -16.74
N ILE A 58 0.49 -11.13 -16.59
CA ILE A 58 -0.74 -11.73 -16.10
C ILE A 58 -1.34 -12.63 -17.20
N LYS A 59 -1.61 -13.87 -16.85
CA LYS A 59 -2.27 -14.83 -17.75
C LYS A 59 -3.70 -15.10 -17.28
N PRO A 60 -4.69 -15.13 -18.19
CA PRO A 60 -6.11 -15.22 -17.79
C PRO A 60 -6.47 -16.44 -16.92
N ASN A 61 -5.78 -17.56 -17.10
CA ASN A 61 -6.15 -18.84 -16.49
C ASN A 61 -5.03 -19.47 -15.65
N THR A 62 -3.99 -18.68 -15.28
CA THR A 62 -2.85 -19.21 -14.55
C THR A 62 -2.34 -18.17 -13.55
N SER A 63 -2.25 -18.54 -12.28
CA SER A 63 -1.65 -17.66 -11.29
C SER A 63 -0.13 -17.57 -11.48
N LEU A 64 0.41 -16.37 -11.24
CA LEU A 64 1.84 -16.10 -11.14
C LEU A 64 2.48 -16.81 -9.93
N GLY A 65 1.66 -17.22 -8.95
CA GLY A 65 2.16 -17.76 -7.70
C GLY A 65 2.96 -16.69 -6.92
N LYS A 66 4.26 -16.88 -6.75
CA LYS A 66 5.16 -15.87 -6.18
C LYS A 66 5.65 -14.95 -7.31
N ALA A 67 5.07 -13.76 -7.40
CA ALA A 67 5.51 -12.75 -8.35
C ALA A 67 6.93 -12.27 -8.04
N GLN A 68 7.69 -11.94 -9.08
CA GLN A 68 9.00 -11.32 -8.95
C GLN A 68 8.86 -9.80 -9.12
N PRO A 69 9.70 -9.00 -8.43
CA PRO A 69 9.73 -7.55 -8.66
C PRO A 69 10.15 -7.25 -10.09
N GLY A 70 9.68 -6.12 -10.62
CA GLY A 70 10.14 -5.61 -11.89
C GLY A 70 11.52 -4.95 -11.77
N ASP A 71 12.16 -4.73 -12.91
CA ASP A 71 13.45 -4.03 -12.94
C ASP A 71 13.23 -2.52 -13.04
N LEU A 72 13.48 -1.81 -11.94
CA LEU A 72 13.44 -0.34 -11.84
C LEU A 72 14.84 0.25 -11.56
N GLY A 73 15.88 -0.54 -11.73
CA GLY A 73 17.28 -0.16 -11.47
C GLY A 73 17.79 -0.64 -10.12
N GLU A 74 19.05 -0.31 -9.84
CA GLU A 74 19.74 -0.75 -8.62
C GLU A 74 19.20 -0.02 -7.38
N VAL A 75 18.64 -0.78 -6.46
CA VAL A 75 18.30 -0.36 -5.09
C VAL A 75 18.63 -1.49 -4.12
N PRO A 76 18.80 -1.21 -2.82
CA PRO A 76 18.91 -2.26 -1.82
C PRO A 76 17.70 -3.19 -1.87
N LEU A 77 17.94 -4.49 -1.72
CA LEU A 77 16.91 -5.51 -1.79
C LEU A 77 15.83 -5.29 -0.72
N GLY A 78 14.58 -5.53 -1.10
CA GLY A 78 13.44 -5.53 -0.19
C GLY A 78 13.28 -6.87 0.50
N SER A 79 12.55 -6.89 1.62
CA SER A 79 12.13 -8.12 2.27
C SER A 79 10.68 -8.04 2.73
N TYR A 80 10.07 -9.21 2.85
CA TYR A 80 8.75 -9.34 3.44
C TYR A 80 8.82 -8.99 4.94
N THR A 81 7.89 -8.15 5.39
CA THR A 81 7.59 -7.95 6.81
C THR A 81 6.42 -8.85 7.21
N GLY A 82 6.49 -9.42 8.40
CA GLY A 82 5.46 -10.32 8.93
C GLY A 82 4.05 -9.70 9.01
N THR A 83 3.11 -10.45 9.56
CA THR A 83 1.70 -10.04 9.69
C THR A 83 1.57 -8.88 10.67
N GLU A 84 1.09 -7.74 10.20
CA GLU A 84 0.79 -6.54 11.00
C GLU A 84 -0.65 -6.66 11.55
N HIS A 85 -0.88 -6.19 12.79
CA HIS A 85 -2.18 -6.22 13.46
C HIS A 85 -2.49 -4.87 14.13
N GLY A 86 -3.78 -4.48 14.16
CA GLY A 86 -4.24 -3.42 15.07
C GLY A 86 -4.27 -2.00 14.52
N THR A 87 -4.83 -1.78 13.35
CA THR A 87 -5.01 -0.47 12.72
C THR A 87 -6.46 0.00 12.82
N SER A 88 -6.69 1.31 12.86
CA SER A 88 -8.01 1.94 12.74
C SER A 88 -8.02 2.96 11.61
N HIS A 89 -9.18 3.16 11.00
CA HIS A 89 -9.40 4.20 10.01
C HIS A 89 -10.60 5.05 10.36
N ILE A 90 -10.48 6.37 10.21
CA ILE A 90 -11.51 7.35 10.51
C ILE A 90 -11.65 8.30 9.32
N THR A 91 -12.88 8.49 8.84
CA THR A 91 -13.22 9.55 7.88
C THR A 91 -14.26 10.48 8.51
N VAL A 92 -14.00 11.77 8.50
CA VAL A 92 -14.87 12.80 9.06
C VAL A 92 -15.12 13.85 7.99
N ALA A 93 -16.40 14.21 7.82
CA ALA A 93 -16.81 15.32 6.96
C ALA A 93 -17.52 16.41 7.78
N ASP A 94 -17.24 17.65 7.53
CA ASP A 94 -17.96 18.77 8.14
C ASP A 94 -19.10 19.29 7.24
N LYS A 95 -19.90 20.19 7.79
CA LYS A 95 -21.03 20.81 7.06
C LYS A 95 -20.62 21.72 5.90
N TYR A 96 -19.35 22.03 5.77
CA TYR A 96 -18.81 22.88 4.70
C TYR A 96 -18.20 22.05 3.55
N GLY A 97 -18.21 20.71 3.69
CA GLY A 97 -17.62 19.81 2.71
C GLY A 97 -16.13 19.52 2.90
N ASN A 98 -15.51 20.01 3.98
CA ASN A 98 -14.15 19.61 4.32
C ASN A 98 -14.15 18.16 4.80
N VAL A 99 -13.14 17.40 4.39
CA VAL A 99 -12.99 15.99 4.75
C VAL A 99 -11.60 15.72 5.27
N ALA A 100 -11.52 14.98 6.38
CA ALA A 100 -10.31 14.39 6.90
C ALA A 100 -10.41 12.86 6.82
N SER A 101 -9.42 12.21 6.22
CA SER A 101 -9.31 10.75 6.12
C SER A 101 -8.00 10.35 6.79
N MET A 102 -8.06 9.62 7.90
CA MET A 102 -6.91 9.29 8.73
C MET A 102 -6.87 7.81 9.06
N THR A 103 -5.73 7.19 8.77
CA THR A 103 -5.41 5.86 9.28
C THR A 103 -4.43 6.01 10.46
N THR A 104 -4.73 5.38 11.58
CA THR A 104 -3.91 5.43 12.81
C THR A 104 -3.73 4.04 13.39
N THR A 105 -2.60 3.81 14.03
CA THR A 105 -2.26 2.49 14.55
C THR A 105 -1.29 2.59 15.73
N VAL A 106 -1.37 1.62 16.60
CA VAL A 106 -0.32 1.29 17.58
C VAL A 106 0.37 -0.03 17.24
N GLU A 107 0.07 -0.58 16.07
CA GLU A 107 0.46 -1.84 15.45
C GLU A 107 -0.21 -3.04 16.14
N SER A 108 0.24 -3.55 17.25
CA SER A 108 -0.43 -4.63 17.97
C SER A 108 -1.55 -4.10 18.89
N ALA A 109 -2.39 -4.98 19.47
CA ALA A 109 -3.61 -4.62 20.20
C ALA A 109 -3.40 -3.56 21.30
N PHE A 110 -2.27 -3.58 22.00
CA PHE A 110 -1.87 -2.61 23.02
C PHE A 110 -0.48 -2.02 22.74
N GLY A 111 -0.07 -1.97 21.48
CA GLY A 111 1.22 -1.42 21.06
C GLY A 111 2.38 -2.01 21.85
N SER A 112 3.23 -1.16 22.41
CA SER A 112 4.37 -1.55 23.24
C SER A 112 4.00 -1.86 24.70
N PHE A 113 2.72 -1.88 25.06
CA PHE A 113 2.22 -1.98 26.45
C PHE A 113 2.68 -0.84 27.37
N HIS A 114 3.12 0.27 26.81
CA HIS A 114 3.49 1.48 27.55
C HIS A 114 2.49 2.60 27.24
N MET A 115 2.18 3.38 28.27
CA MET A 115 1.30 4.54 28.16
C MET A 115 2.03 5.80 28.67
N VAL A 116 1.91 6.90 27.91
CA VAL A 116 2.44 8.22 28.27
C VAL A 116 1.36 9.25 28.01
N ASP A 117 1.09 10.12 28.97
CA ASP A 117 0.10 11.20 28.88
C ASP A 117 -1.29 10.77 28.38
N GLY A 118 -1.71 9.53 28.70
CA GLY A 118 -2.98 8.97 28.26
C GLY A 118 -2.97 8.31 26.87
N PHE A 119 -1.82 8.24 26.18
CA PHE A 119 -1.65 7.59 24.89
C PHE A 119 -0.90 6.26 25.03
N ILE A 120 -1.42 5.22 24.38
CA ILE A 120 -0.69 3.97 24.21
C ILE A 120 0.39 4.18 23.14
N LEU A 121 1.64 3.84 23.49
CA LEU A 121 2.74 3.91 22.54
C LEU A 121 2.72 2.70 21.60
N ASN A 122 3.02 2.95 20.33
CA ASN A 122 3.09 1.89 19.33
C ASN A 122 4.30 0.97 19.50
N ASN A 123 4.29 -0.17 18.80
CA ASN A 123 5.41 -1.09 18.65
C ASN A 123 5.84 -1.22 17.17
N GLN A 124 5.73 -0.14 16.42
CA GLN A 124 5.94 -0.06 14.96
C GLN A 124 7.34 -0.50 14.47
N LEU A 125 8.29 -0.70 15.37
CA LEU A 125 9.60 -1.28 15.00
C LEU A 125 9.49 -2.69 14.41
N THR A 126 8.39 -3.41 14.69
CA THR A 126 8.10 -4.71 14.07
C THR A 126 7.78 -4.63 12.58
N ASP A 127 7.47 -3.43 12.05
CA ASP A 127 7.22 -3.20 10.63
C ASP A 127 8.53 -3.08 9.80
N PHE A 128 9.69 -3.05 10.44
CA PHE A 128 10.96 -3.24 9.77
C PHE A 128 11.13 -4.69 9.31
N SER A 129 12.03 -4.90 8.34
CA SER A 129 12.46 -6.25 7.98
C SER A 129 13.01 -6.99 9.19
N ALA A 130 12.57 -8.24 9.41
CA ALA A 130 13.02 -9.06 10.53
C ALA A 130 14.55 -9.27 10.51
N GLU A 131 15.11 -9.44 9.30
CA GLU A 131 16.55 -9.52 9.09
C GLU A 131 17.05 -8.24 8.41
N PRO A 132 18.23 -7.73 8.76
CA PRO A 132 18.80 -6.52 8.15
C PRO A 132 19.44 -6.77 6.77
N ARG A 133 19.67 -8.04 6.41
CA ARG A 133 20.33 -8.49 5.19
C ARG A 133 19.59 -9.68 4.60
N ASP A 134 19.70 -9.85 3.29
CA ASP A 134 19.22 -11.04 2.60
C ASP A 134 20.20 -12.23 2.73
N GLU A 135 19.82 -13.35 2.08
CA GLU A 135 20.62 -14.60 2.08
C GLU A 135 22.02 -14.43 1.44
N THR A 136 22.20 -13.41 0.60
CA THR A 136 23.49 -13.08 -0.03
C THR A 136 24.35 -12.15 0.81
N GLY A 137 23.80 -11.63 1.93
CA GLY A 137 24.44 -10.65 2.79
C GLY A 137 24.23 -9.19 2.35
N ALA A 138 23.44 -8.94 1.30
CA ALA A 138 23.11 -7.61 0.84
C ALA A 138 22.12 -6.90 1.80
N PRO A 139 22.28 -5.59 2.06
CA PRO A 139 21.43 -4.87 3.00
C PRO A 139 20.01 -4.69 2.43
N LEU A 140 18.99 -4.96 3.25
CA LEU A 140 17.58 -4.79 2.88
C LEU A 140 17.14 -3.32 2.95
N ALA A 141 16.28 -2.90 2.01
CA ALA A 141 15.77 -1.53 1.96
C ALA A 141 15.04 -1.14 3.25
N ASN A 142 14.14 -2.00 3.74
CA ASN A 142 13.38 -1.78 4.96
C ASN A 142 14.07 -2.29 6.25
N ARG A 143 15.41 -2.39 6.27
CA ARG A 143 16.14 -2.74 7.50
C ARG A 143 16.04 -1.63 8.54
N VAL A 144 16.13 -2.00 9.81
CA VAL A 144 16.17 -1.04 10.91
C VAL A 144 17.44 -0.16 10.84
N SER A 145 17.29 1.12 11.13
CA SER A 145 18.40 2.07 11.29
C SER A 145 17.97 3.19 12.26
N PRO A 146 18.89 3.81 13.01
CA PRO A 146 18.58 4.94 13.86
C PRO A 146 17.91 6.08 13.09
N GLY A 147 16.80 6.61 13.60
CA GLY A 147 16.05 7.71 12.99
C GLY A 147 15.21 7.35 11.74
N LYS A 148 15.29 6.12 11.26
CA LYS A 148 14.54 5.64 10.10
C LYS A 148 13.13 5.23 10.49
N ARG A 149 12.16 5.52 9.61
CA ARG A 149 10.78 5.06 9.72
C ARG A 149 10.63 3.68 9.07
N PRO A 150 9.85 2.77 9.65
CA PRO A 150 9.50 1.52 8.97
C PRO A 150 8.56 1.78 7.78
N ARG A 151 8.50 0.83 6.86
CA ARG A 151 7.53 0.83 5.78
C ARG A 151 6.11 0.68 6.34
N SER A 152 5.14 1.41 5.79
CA SER A 152 3.74 1.33 6.18
C SER A 152 2.86 0.85 5.02
N SER A 153 1.77 0.15 5.35
CA SER A 153 0.70 -0.21 4.43
C SER A 153 -0.52 0.71 4.57
N MET A 154 -0.51 1.65 5.50
CA MET A 154 -1.61 2.61 5.68
C MET A 154 -1.79 3.45 4.42
N ALA A 155 -3.02 3.45 3.88
CA ALA A 155 -3.35 4.06 2.59
C ALA A 155 -4.66 4.88 2.68
N PRO A 156 -4.70 5.97 3.49
CA PRO A 156 -5.85 6.88 3.46
C PRO A 156 -5.96 7.49 2.06
N THR A 157 -7.16 7.42 1.48
CA THR A 157 -7.38 7.73 0.06
C THR A 157 -8.52 8.71 -0.10
N LEU A 158 -8.31 9.75 -0.92
CA LEU A 158 -9.33 10.68 -1.40
C LEU A 158 -9.53 10.46 -2.90
N VAL A 159 -10.78 10.32 -3.33
CA VAL A 159 -11.14 10.20 -4.74
C VAL A 159 -11.71 11.54 -5.20
N MET A 160 -11.05 12.15 -6.16
CA MET A 160 -11.43 13.44 -6.71
C MET A 160 -11.96 13.24 -8.13
N GLN A 161 -13.06 13.91 -8.46
CA GLN A 161 -13.54 14.05 -9.82
C GLN A 161 -13.00 15.36 -10.39
N PRO A 162 -12.27 15.35 -11.50
CA PRO A 162 -11.78 16.57 -12.12
C PRO A 162 -12.93 17.53 -12.45
N GLY A 163 -12.76 18.79 -12.08
CA GLY A 163 -13.69 19.85 -12.43
C GLY A 163 -13.73 20.10 -13.94
N ALA A 164 -14.90 20.42 -14.49
CA ALA A 164 -15.05 20.81 -15.89
C ALA A 164 -14.73 22.30 -16.08
N ASN A 165 -14.13 22.67 -17.21
CA ASN A 165 -13.94 24.06 -17.61
C ASN A 165 -13.22 24.96 -16.60
N GLY A 166 -12.28 24.40 -15.82
CA GLY A 166 -11.52 25.14 -14.80
C GLY A 166 -12.20 25.25 -13.44
N GLU A 167 -13.31 24.57 -13.24
CA GLU A 167 -13.91 24.40 -11.90
C GLU A 167 -12.98 23.56 -11.02
N PRO A 168 -13.00 23.77 -9.69
CA PRO A 168 -12.22 22.94 -8.77
C PRO A 168 -12.62 21.46 -8.84
N ASP A 169 -11.67 20.59 -8.56
CA ASP A 169 -11.95 19.16 -8.42
C ASP A 169 -12.92 18.91 -7.26
N ALA A 170 -13.89 18.04 -7.48
CA ALA A 170 -14.89 17.68 -6.48
C ALA A 170 -14.48 16.39 -5.76
N LEU A 171 -14.53 16.39 -4.42
CA LEU A 171 -14.34 15.18 -3.65
C LEU A 171 -15.54 14.23 -3.86
N THR A 172 -15.27 13.04 -4.34
CA THR A 172 -16.29 12.01 -4.62
C THR A 172 -16.34 10.96 -3.52
N ALA A 173 -15.20 10.59 -2.96
CA ALA A 173 -15.11 9.63 -1.86
C ALA A 173 -13.86 9.84 -1.02
N ALA A 174 -13.96 9.43 0.24
CA ALA A 174 -12.83 9.35 1.15
C ALA A 174 -12.89 8.00 1.85
N LEU A 175 -11.81 7.25 1.84
CA LEU A 175 -11.78 5.89 2.37
C LEU A 175 -10.40 5.48 2.87
N GLY A 176 -10.40 4.42 3.63
CA GLY A 176 -9.22 3.71 4.11
C GLY A 176 -9.67 2.46 4.86
N SER A 177 -8.73 1.71 5.39
CA SER A 177 -9.03 0.45 6.07
C SER A 177 -8.02 0.15 7.17
N PRO A 178 -8.41 -0.55 8.24
CA PRO A 178 -7.49 -1.37 9.01
C PRO A 178 -7.13 -2.63 8.21
N GLY A 179 -6.11 -3.40 8.65
CA GLY A 179 -5.80 -4.70 8.05
C GLY A 179 -4.32 -5.01 7.89
N GLY A 180 -3.43 -4.26 8.54
CA GLY A 180 -1.99 -4.50 8.45
C GLY A 180 -1.49 -4.44 7.01
N SER A 181 -0.69 -5.42 6.58
CA SER A 181 -0.12 -5.48 5.24
C SER A 181 -1.15 -5.56 4.10
N VAL A 182 -2.39 -6.01 4.38
CA VAL A 182 -3.47 -6.13 3.38
C VAL A 182 -4.36 -4.88 3.28
N ILE A 183 -4.07 -3.80 4.00
CA ILE A 183 -4.82 -2.53 3.91
C ILE A 183 -4.93 -2.05 2.47
N ILE A 184 -3.84 -2.12 1.71
CA ILE A 184 -3.78 -1.69 0.32
C ILE A 184 -4.81 -2.46 -0.53
N GLN A 185 -4.90 -3.76 -0.35
CA GLN A 185 -5.88 -4.63 -1.05
C GLN A 185 -7.32 -4.28 -0.69
N PHE A 186 -7.60 -3.99 0.59
CA PHE A 186 -8.93 -3.58 1.02
C PHE A 186 -9.35 -2.24 0.42
N VAL A 187 -8.42 -1.28 0.33
CA VAL A 187 -8.65 0.00 -0.33
C VAL A 187 -8.92 -0.20 -1.82
N VAL A 188 -8.07 -0.97 -2.53
CA VAL A 188 -8.27 -1.29 -3.96
C VAL A 188 -9.61 -1.98 -4.20
N LYS A 189 -9.94 -3.03 -3.42
CA LYS A 189 -11.21 -3.74 -3.53
C LYS A 189 -12.41 -2.80 -3.35
N THR A 190 -12.33 -1.90 -2.38
CA THR A 190 -13.40 -0.93 -2.12
C THR A 190 -13.54 0.05 -3.27
N LEU A 191 -12.44 0.58 -3.80
CA LEU A 191 -12.44 1.49 -4.96
C LEU A 191 -13.05 0.82 -6.20
N VAL A 192 -12.58 -0.38 -6.54
CA VAL A 192 -13.14 -1.15 -7.67
C VAL A 192 -14.63 -1.42 -7.45
N GLY A 193 -15.04 -1.79 -6.23
CA GLY A 193 -16.45 -1.99 -5.89
C GLY A 193 -17.30 -0.74 -6.09
N MET A 194 -16.77 0.43 -5.73
CA MET A 194 -17.46 1.72 -5.87
C MET A 194 -17.52 2.22 -7.31
N LEU A 195 -16.45 2.04 -8.08
CA LEU A 195 -16.30 2.63 -9.41
C LEU A 195 -16.82 1.69 -10.52
N ASP A 196 -16.55 0.40 -10.40
CA ASP A 196 -16.76 -0.56 -11.49
C ASP A 196 -17.91 -1.55 -11.21
N TRP A 197 -18.27 -1.80 -9.95
CA TRP A 197 -19.27 -2.78 -9.56
C TRP A 197 -20.58 -2.12 -9.12
N LYS A 198 -21.14 -1.27 -9.95
CA LYS A 198 -22.46 -0.62 -9.74
C LYS A 198 -23.60 -1.49 -10.24
#